data_808223311c8c530e37ab8de9d62a41d0
#
_entry.id   808223311c8c530e37ab8de9d62a41d0
#
_cell.length_a   1.000
_cell.length_b   1.000
_cell.length_c   1.000
_cell.angle_alpha   90.00
_cell.angle_beta   90.00
_cell.angle_gamma   90.00
#
_symmetry.space_group_name_H-M   'P 1'
#
loop_
_entity.id
_entity.type
_entity.pdbx_description
1 polymer ?
#
loop_
_entity_poly.entity_id
_entity_poly.type
_entity_poly.pdbx_seq_one_letter_code
_entity_poly.pdbx_strand_id
1 'polypeptide(L)'
;MSFKDDVLPIFKGRCIDCHQPGGTGYEKSGLDLRTYAGVMKGTKFGSMVTPGNPDTSNLVWLLDWKGSPELRMPHGKTKLSICDRDAIREWIRQGAKDN
;
A
#
# COMPACT_ATOMS: atom_id res chain seq x y z
N MET A 1 -4.79 -13.32 -7.14
CA MET A 1 -4.31 -12.76 -5.86
C MET A 1 -5.50 -12.35 -4.99
N SER A 2 -5.45 -12.72 -3.73
CA SER A 2 -6.47 -12.38 -2.75
C SER A 2 -5.99 -11.24 -1.88
N PHE A 3 -6.84 -10.25 -1.65
CA PHE A 3 -6.51 -9.19 -0.70
C PHE A 3 -6.25 -9.80 0.69
N LYS A 4 -7.18 -10.61 1.16
CA LYS A 4 -7.13 -11.20 2.51
C LYS A 4 -5.92 -12.10 2.71
N ASP A 5 -5.62 -12.96 1.74
CA ASP A 5 -4.62 -14.01 1.91
C ASP A 5 -3.22 -13.62 1.42
N ASP A 6 -3.13 -12.73 0.43
CA ASP A 6 -1.86 -12.41 -0.22
C ASP A 6 -1.38 -10.99 0.07
N VAL A 7 -2.27 -10.01 0.14
CA VAL A 7 -1.90 -8.60 0.26
C VAL A 7 -1.95 -8.11 1.69
N LEU A 8 -3.03 -8.37 2.40
CA LEU A 8 -3.20 -7.91 3.78
C LEU A 8 -2.08 -8.41 4.72
N PRO A 9 -1.58 -9.66 4.62
CA PRO A 9 -0.45 -10.07 5.43
C PRO A 9 0.80 -9.23 5.22
N ILE A 10 1.05 -8.76 3.99
CA ILE A 10 2.18 -7.88 3.70
C ILE A 10 1.99 -6.55 4.44
N PHE A 11 0.80 -5.96 4.36
CA PHE A 11 0.49 -4.72 5.06
C PHE A 11 0.63 -4.87 6.58
N LYS A 12 0.11 -5.97 7.14
CA LYS A 12 0.22 -6.24 8.57
C LYS A 12 1.66 -6.38 9.04
N GLY A 13 2.51 -6.99 8.23
CA GLY A 13 3.90 -7.21 8.59
C GLY A 13 4.81 -6.01 8.39
N ARG A 14 4.47 -5.11 7.45
CA ARG A 14 5.41 -4.09 7.01
C ARG A 14 4.89 -2.65 7.06
N CYS A 15 3.60 -2.44 7.21
CA CYS A 15 3.01 -1.12 6.96
C CYS A 15 2.12 -0.61 8.09
N ILE A 16 1.41 -1.49 8.78
CA ILE A 16 0.37 -1.11 9.74
C ILE A 16 0.89 -0.30 10.91
N ASP A 17 2.11 -0.54 11.37
CA ASP A 17 2.67 0.20 12.50
C ASP A 17 2.55 1.72 12.31
N CYS A 18 2.74 2.20 11.08
CA CYS A 18 2.63 3.62 10.77
C CYS A 18 1.29 4.01 10.15
N HIS A 19 0.59 3.06 9.50
CA HIS A 19 -0.64 3.32 8.75
C HIS A 19 -1.86 2.72 9.44
N GLN A 20 -2.08 3.12 10.70
CA GLN A 20 -3.27 2.86 11.50
C GLN A 20 -3.45 4.01 12.48
N PRO A 21 -4.65 4.21 13.05
CA PRO A 21 -4.86 5.27 14.03
C PRO A 21 -3.81 5.24 15.14
N GLY A 22 -3.17 6.39 15.37
CA GLY A 22 -2.06 6.50 16.30
C GLY A 22 -0.67 6.36 15.68
N GLY A 23 -0.56 5.84 14.47
CA GLY A 23 0.71 5.74 13.75
C GLY A 23 1.07 7.03 13.02
N THR A 24 2.38 7.30 12.87
CA THR A 24 2.83 8.54 12.25
C THR A 24 2.42 8.67 10.79
N GLY A 25 2.42 7.57 10.04
CA GLY A 25 1.98 7.58 8.63
C GLY A 25 0.50 7.89 8.50
N TYR A 26 -0.33 7.34 9.40
CA TYR A 26 -1.75 7.65 9.43
C TYR A 26 -2.00 9.13 9.79
N GLU A 27 -1.31 9.63 10.80
CA GLU A 27 -1.48 11.02 11.23
C GLU A 27 -1.14 12.01 10.12
N LYS A 28 -0.15 11.71 9.30
CA LYS A 28 0.27 12.59 8.20
C LYS A 28 -0.61 12.46 6.96
N SER A 29 -1.06 11.27 6.63
CA SER A 29 -1.71 11.00 5.34
C SER A 29 -3.18 10.59 5.44
N GLY A 30 -3.60 10.06 6.57
CA GLY A 30 -4.93 9.48 6.72
C GLY A 30 -5.06 8.07 6.16
N LEU A 31 -3.98 7.48 5.66
CA LEU A 31 -4.01 6.14 5.07
C LEU A 31 -4.03 5.07 6.16
N ASP A 32 -5.08 4.26 6.16
CA ASP A 32 -5.27 3.14 7.09
C ASP A 32 -5.22 1.83 6.30
N LEU A 33 -4.18 1.04 6.53
CA LEU A 33 -3.94 -0.20 5.79
C LEU A 33 -4.45 -1.45 6.50
N ARG A 34 -5.23 -1.30 7.60
CA ARG A 34 -5.76 -2.44 8.34
C ARG A 34 -6.90 -3.15 7.63
N THR A 35 -7.62 -2.46 6.75
CA THR A 35 -8.80 -2.99 6.08
C THR A 35 -8.79 -2.67 4.60
N TYR A 36 -9.54 -3.46 3.83
CA TYR A 36 -9.73 -3.20 2.41
C TYR A 36 -10.34 -1.79 2.18
N ALA A 37 -11.36 -1.43 2.96
CA ALA A 37 -11.99 -0.12 2.81
C ALA A 37 -11.00 1.02 3.05
N GLY A 38 -10.12 0.89 4.06
CA GLY A 38 -9.08 1.88 4.34
C GLY A 38 -8.07 2.01 3.23
N VAL A 39 -7.64 0.87 2.66
CA VAL A 39 -6.70 0.85 1.54
C VAL A 39 -7.30 1.56 0.32
N MET A 40 -8.54 1.26 -0.04
CA MET A 40 -9.18 1.82 -1.22
C MET A 40 -9.60 3.28 -1.03
N LYS A 41 -9.95 3.69 0.18
CA LYS A 41 -10.21 5.09 0.48
C LYS A 41 -8.96 5.94 0.25
N GLY A 42 -7.80 5.39 0.55
CA GLY A 42 -6.53 6.06 0.33
C GLY A 42 -6.22 7.09 1.41
N THR A 43 -5.58 8.17 0.97
CA THR A 43 -5.14 9.26 1.85
C THR A 43 -6.16 10.39 1.86
N LYS A 44 -5.95 11.37 2.75
CA LYS A 44 -6.72 12.62 2.72
C LYS A 44 -6.54 13.42 1.42
N PHE A 45 -5.54 13.04 0.61
CA PHE A 45 -5.27 13.67 -0.68
C PHE A 45 -5.85 12.87 -1.86
N GLY A 46 -6.42 11.70 -1.61
CA GLY A 46 -7.04 10.87 -2.64
C GLY A 46 -6.60 9.42 -2.60
N SER A 47 -7.13 8.64 -3.54
CA SER A 47 -6.87 7.21 -3.65
C SER A 47 -5.42 6.93 -4.03
N MET A 48 -4.87 5.85 -3.47
CA MET A 48 -3.51 5.37 -3.77
C MET A 48 -3.51 4.18 -4.73
N VAL A 49 -4.68 3.66 -5.06
CA VAL A 49 -4.83 2.48 -5.91
C VAL A 49 -5.81 2.79 -7.03
N THR A 50 -5.37 2.54 -8.28
CA THR A 50 -6.23 2.57 -9.45
C THR A 50 -6.54 1.11 -9.82
N PRO A 51 -7.75 0.61 -9.55
CA PRO A 51 -8.08 -0.79 -9.86
C PRO A 51 -7.81 -1.13 -11.31
N GLY A 52 -7.13 -2.24 -11.54
CA GLY A 52 -6.77 -2.71 -12.87
C GLY A 52 -5.49 -2.10 -13.44
N ASN A 53 -4.94 -1.07 -12.83
CA ASN A 53 -3.76 -0.39 -13.38
C ASN A 53 -2.70 -0.09 -12.30
N PRO A 54 -1.76 -1.02 -12.10
CA PRO A 54 -0.68 -0.78 -11.12
C PRO A 54 0.24 0.37 -11.53
N ASP A 55 0.40 0.64 -12.82
CA ASP A 55 1.33 1.68 -13.28
C ASP A 55 0.88 3.10 -12.89
N THR A 56 -0.41 3.30 -12.68
CA THR A 56 -0.96 4.58 -12.23
C THR A 56 -1.34 4.57 -10.76
N SER A 57 -1.04 3.48 -10.04
CA SER A 57 -1.30 3.39 -8.61
C SER A 57 -0.10 3.95 -7.83
N ASN A 58 -0.31 5.04 -7.11
CA ASN A 58 0.76 5.68 -6.33
C ASN A 58 1.35 4.75 -5.27
N LEU A 59 0.55 3.83 -4.74
CA LEU A 59 1.04 2.83 -3.79
C LEU A 59 2.23 2.06 -4.37
N VAL A 60 2.09 1.56 -5.60
CA VAL A 60 3.16 0.81 -6.27
C VAL A 60 4.37 1.70 -6.52
N TRP A 61 4.15 2.93 -6.96
CA TRP A 61 5.22 3.89 -7.23
C TRP A 61 6.07 4.15 -5.99
N LEU A 62 5.42 4.30 -4.83
CA LEU A 62 6.12 4.51 -3.57
C LEU A 62 6.86 3.26 -3.11
N LEU A 63 6.26 2.08 -3.27
CA LEU A 63 6.88 0.81 -2.88
C LEU A 63 8.06 0.45 -3.76
N ASP A 64 8.05 0.87 -5.02
CA ASP A 64 9.16 0.66 -5.96
C ASP A 64 10.31 1.66 -5.76
N TRP A 65 10.15 2.59 -4.82
CA TRP A 65 11.14 3.61 -4.49
C TRP A 65 11.49 4.52 -5.68
N LYS A 66 10.51 4.84 -6.50
CA LYS A 66 10.70 5.72 -7.65
C LYS A 66 10.72 7.20 -7.29
N GLY A 67 10.17 7.56 -6.13
CA GLY A 67 10.15 8.93 -5.66
C GLY A 67 11.42 9.32 -4.92
N SER A 68 11.42 10.54 -4.36
CA SER A 68 12.53 11.00 -3.53
C SER A 68 12.63 10.20 -2.24
N PRO A 69 13.81 10.16 -1.58
CA PRO A 69 14.00 9.36 -0.37
C PRO A 69 12.97 9.63 0.73
N GLU A 70 12.46 10.85 0.85
CA GLU A 70 11.49 11.21 1.87
C GLU A 70 10.12 10.55 1.65
N LEU A 71 9.82 10.14 0.41
CA LEU A 71 8.54 9.53 0.04
C LEU A 71 8.58 8.02 -0.04
N ARG A 72 9.76 7.41 0.06
CA ARG A 72 9.91 5.96 -0.07
C ARG A 72 9.16 5.21 1.03
N MET A 73 8.49 4.12 0.64
CA MET A 73 7.79 3.23 1.57
C MET A 73 8.33 1.81 1.49
N PRO A 74 8.47 1.09 2.58
CA PRO A 74 8.24 1.52 3.97
C PRO A 74 9.27 2.57 4.40
N HIS A 75 8.78 3.65 5.02
CA HIS A 75 9.65 4.77 5.42
C HIS A 75 10.58 4.36 6.56
N GLY A 76 11.88 4.64 6.40
CA GLY A 76 12.88 4.31 7.42
C GLY A 76 13.16 2.82 7.58
N LYS A 77 12.64 1.97 6.68
CA LYS A 77 12.84 0.52 6.69
C LYS A 77 13.39 0.05 5.35
N THR A 78 13.70 -1.25 5.27
CA THR A 78 14.17 -1.84 4.01
C THR A 78 13.06 -1.87 2.97
N LYS A 79 13.44 -1.77 1.70
CA LYS A 79 12.52 -1.94 0.57
C LYS A 79 11.84 -3.31 0.62
N LEU A 80 10.56 -3.38 0.28
CA LEU A 80 9.88 -4.67 0.16
C LEU A 80 10.55 -5.54 -0.89
N SER A 81 10.52 -6.86 -0.69
CA SER A 81 11.02 -7.81 -1.68
C SER A 81 10.27 -7.65 -3.00
N ILE A 82 10.92 -8.09 -4.10
CA ILE A 82 10.26 -8.10 -5.41
C ILE A 82 9.01 -8.98 -5.38
N CYS A 83 9.04 -10.09 -4.62
CA CYS A 83 7.88 -10.97 -4.49
C CYS A 83 6.69 -10.25 -3.84
N ASP A 84 6.93 -9.52 -2.76
CA ASP A 84 5.86 -8.77 -2.09
C ASP A 84 5.32 -7.65 -2.96
N ARG A 85 6.21 -6.91 -3.63
CA ARG A 85 5.80 -5.84 -4.54
C ARG A 85 5.00 -6.38 -5.72
N ASP A 86 5.43 -7.52 -6.27
CA ASP A 86 4.73 -8.17 -7.39
C ASP A 86 3.37 -8.71 -6.98
N ALA A 87 3.22 -9.20 -5.75
CA ALA A 87 1.93 -9.65 -5.24
C ALA A 87 0.93 -8.49 -5.18
N ILE A 88 1.36 -7.34 -4.67
CA ILE A 88 0.53 -6.15 -4.61
C ILE A 88 0.19 -5.66 -6.01
N ARG A 89 1.18 -5.63 -6.90
CA ARG A 89 1.01 -5.23 -8.31
C ARG A 89 0.00 -6.11 -9.01
N GLU A 90 0.10 -7.44 -8.84
CA GLU A 90 -0.81 -8.39 -9.47
C GLU A 90 -2.23 -8.27 -8.91
N TRP A 91 -2.36 -8.07 -7.61
CA TRP A 91 -3.68 -7.83 -7.01
C TRP A 91 -4.36 -6.60 -7.62
N ILE A 92 -3.62 -5.50 -7.79
CA ILE A 92 -4.15 -4.29 -8.42
C ILE A 92 -4.52 -4.57 -9.87
N ARG A 93 -3.66 -5.25 -10.62
CA ARG A 93 -3.89 -5.59 -12.02
C ARG A 93 -5.16 -6.41 -12.21
N GLN A 94 -5.47 -7.27 -11.25
CA GLN A 94 -6.69 -8.11 -11.27
C GLN A 94 -7.94 -7.35 -10.83
N GLY A 95 -7.84 -6.06 -10.56
CA GLY A 95 -8.98 -5.22 -10.21
C GLY A 95 -9.01 -4.75 -8.76
N ALA A 96 -7.99 -5.06 -7.97
CA ALA A 96 -7.89 -4.65 -6.56
C ALA A 96 -9.16 -5.03 -5.78
N LYS A 97 -9.56 -6.28 -5.86
CA LYS A 97 -10.83 -6.77 -5.30
C LYS A 97 -10.72 -7.05 -3.80
N ASP A 98 -11.87 -6.96 -3.12
CA ASP A 98 -12.03 -7.34 -1.73
C ASP A 98 -12.28 -8.84 -1.65
N ASN A 99 -11.25 -9.61 -1.78
CA ASN A 99 -11.32 -11.08 -1.80
C ASN A 99 -10.31 -11.68 -0.80
#